data_68b13ac98d1ca4cc18f578959a72cdd6
#
_entry.id   68b13ac98d1ca4cc18f578959a72cdd6
#
_cell.length_a   1.000
_cell.length_b   1.000
_cell.length_c   1.000
_cell.angle_alpha   90.00
_cell.angle_beta   90.00
_cell.angle_gamma   90.00
#
_symmetry.space_group_name_H-M   'P 1'
#
loop_
_entity.id
_entity.type
_entity.pdbx_description
1 polymer ?
#
loop_
_entity_poly.entity_id
_entity_poly.type
_entity_poly.pdbx_seq_one_letter_code
_entity_poly.pdbx_strand_id
1 'polypeptide(L)'
;MYFVLGDITKMDTDAIVNAAASDLKPCDGICRAIFRAADTKKLMEACGKIGRGRIGEAVITPSCGLPCKYIVHAVGAGWYAGGRQADLLFADCYRHALQAAFLYHCKSVAVPLMFSGDFHLPRPKAIRIAGDVIRAFEKTHPGMEIFLVLYNKSIYEMAVKILAQTEENDHGHESVR
;
A
#
# COMPACT_ATOMS: atom_id res chain seq x y z
N MET A 1 9.65 8.97 -3.06
CA MET A 1 9.39 7.52 -2.78
C MET A 1 10.69 6.79 -2.56
N TYR A 2 10.78 6.00 -1.48
CA TYR A 2 11.93 5.17 -1.14
C TYR A 2 11.61 3.70 -1.37
N PHE A 3 12.54 2.94 -1.96
CA PHE A 3 12.39 1.50 -2.11
C PHE A 3 13.05 0.78 -0.93
N VAL A 4 12.34 -0.15 -0.30
CA VAL A 4 12.86 -0.93 0.82
C VAL A 4 12.69 -2.43 0.53
N LEU A 5 13.81 -3.16 0.53
CA LEU A 5 13.76 -4.62 0.56
C LEU A 5 13.66 -5.06 2.03
N GLY A 6 12.50 -5.52 2.46
CA GLY A 6 12.31 -5.84 3.86
C GLY A 6 10.90 -6.29 4.22
N ASP A 7 10.70 -6.47 5.52
CA ASP A 7 9.43 -6.85 6.14
C ASP A 7 8.70 -5.60 6.64
N ILE A 8 7.52 -5.33 6.08
CA ILE A 8 6.72 -4.15 6.44
C ILE A 8 6.33 -4.14 7.93
N THR A 9 6.23 -5.31 8.56
CA THR A 9 5.88 -5.41 9.99
C THR A 9 6.99 -4.92 10.92
N LYS A 10 8.19 -4.67 10.37
CA LYS A 10 9.37 -4.16 11.07
C LYS A 10 9.64 -2.68 10.81
N MET A 11 8.84 -2.05 9.95
CA MET A 11 9.01 -0.65 9.60
C MET A 11 8.63 0.26 10.78
N ASP A 12 9.58 1.11 11.16
CA ASP A 12 9.40 2.18 12.14
C ASP A 12 8.96 3.47 11.45
N THR A 13 7.77 3.44 10.89
CA THR A 13 7.10 4.57 10.26
C THR A 13 5.85 4.95 11.05
N ASP A 14 5.28 6.14 10.81
CA ASP A 14 4.05 6.52 11.52
C ASP A 14 2.90 5.57 11.17
N ALA A 15 2.82 5.11 9.91
CA ALA A 15 1.83 4.13 9.50
C ALA A 15 2.41 3.07 8.57
N ILE A 16 1.82 1.87 8.62
CA ILE A 16 1.99 0.85 7.58
C ILE A 16 0.67 0.57 6.90
N VAL A 17 0.70 0.17 5.62
CA VAL A 17 -0.52 -0.16 4.86
C VAL A 17 -0.70 -1.69 4.82
N ASN A 18 -1.91 -2.13 5.10
CA ASN A 18 -2.39 -3.50 4.99
C ASN A 18 -3.34 -3.63 3.79
N ALA A 19 -3.14 -4.64 2.94
CA ALA A 19 -4.12 -5.03 1.94
C ALA A 19 -5.20 -5.88 2.62
N ALA A 20 -6.37 -5.29 2.85
CA ALA A 20 -7.43 -5.87 3.65
C ALA A 20 -8.62 -6.36 2.82
N ALA A 21 -9.32 -7.38 3.31
CA ALA A 21 -10.65 -7.73 2.85
C ALA A 21 -11.71 -6.80 3.49
N SER A 22 -12.89 -6.72 2.90
CA SER A 22 -13.96 -5.83 3.36
C SER A 22 -14.51 -6.13 4.76
N ASP A 23 -14.35 -7.36 5.24
CA ASP A 23 -14.73 -7.75 6.61
C ASP A 23 -13.65 -7.47 7.66
N LEU A 24 -12.48 -6.95 7.22
CA LEU A 24 -11.32 -6.58 8.03
C LEU A 24 -10.77 -7.73 8.90
N LYS A 25 -11.05 -8.97 8.53
CA LYS A 25 -10.55 -10.16 9.21
C LYS A 25 -9.16 -10.55 8.70
N PRO A 26 -8.41 -11.36 9.48
CA PRO A 26 -7.18 -11.96 9.00
C PRO A 26 -7.41 -12.69 7.68
N CYS A 27 -6.60 -12.36 6.67
CA CYS A 27 -6.60 -12.98 5.35
C CYS A 27 -5.17 -13.39 4.96
N ASP A 28 -4.94 -13.85 3.77
CA ASP A 28 -3.63 -14.35 3.35
C ASP A 28 -2.62 -13.24 3.03
N GLY A 29 -1.40 -13.64 2.68
CA GLY A 29 -0.34 -12.72 2.26
C GLY A 29 0.09 -11.74 3.33
N ILE A 30 0.18 -10.47 2.97
CA ILE A 30 0.62 -9.35 3.84
C ILE A 30 -0.30 -9.17 5.06
N CYS A 31 -1.58 -9.36 4.85
CA CYS A 31 -2.59 -9.26 5.92
C CYS A 31 -2.29 -10.28 7.03
N ARG A 32 -2.02 -11.53 6.67
CA ARG A 32 -1.61 -12.57 7.64
C ARG A 32 -0.34 -12.20 8.38
N ALA A 33 0.66 -11.67 7.68
CA ALA A 33 1.92 -11.27 8.30
C ALA A 33 1.71 -10.16 9.34
N ILE A 34 0.91 -9.15 9.02
CA ILE A 34 0.58 -8.04 9.91
C ILE A 34 -0.18 -8.54 11.15
N PHE A 35 -1.24 -9.35 10.97
CA PHE A 35 -2.00 -9.88 12.09
C PHE A 35 -1.17 -10.78 13.02
N ARG A 36 -0.21 -11.55 12.47
CA ARG A 36 0.70 -12.40 13.26
C ARG A 36 1.76 -11.59 14.02
N ALA A 37 2.23 -10.49 13.47
CA ALA A 37 3.25 -9.66 14.09
C ALA A 37 2.68 -8.71 15.15
N ALA A 38 1.42 -8.28 14.99
CA ALA A 38 0.68 -7.47 15.95
C ALA A 38 0.13 -8.34 17.10
N ASP A 39 -0.37 -7.67 18.16
CA ASP A 39 -1.28 -8.30 19.12
C ASP A 39 -2.60 -8.61 18.37
N THR A 40 -2.71 -9.84 17.87
CA THR A 40 -3.83 -10.30 17.04
C THR A 40 -5.18 -10.03 17.69
N LYS A 41 -5.31 -10.24 19.01
CA LYS A 41 -6.58 -10.03 19.72
C LYS A 41 -6.98 -8.57 19.70
N LYS A 42 -6.07 -7.67 20.07
CA LYS A 42 -6.32 -6.22 20.06
C LYS A 42 -6.62 -5.71 18.65
N LEU A 43 -5.89 -6.21 17.63
CA LEU A 43 -6.12 -5.81 16.26
C LEU A 43 -7.49 -6.27 15.75
N MET A 44 -7.89 -7.52 16.07
CA MET A 44 -9.24 -8.02 15.76
C MET A 44 -10.34 -7.22 16.45
N GLU A 45 -10.14 -6.84 17.72
CA GLU A 45 -11.09 -5.98 18.43
C GLU A 45 -11.20 -4.59 17.78
N ALA A 46 -10.06 -3.99 17.39
CA ALA A 46 -10.04 -2.70 16.71
C ALA A 46 -10.75 -2.76 15.35
N CYS A 47 -10.48 -3.77 14.54
CA CYS A 47 -11.17 -4.03 13.28
C CYS A 47 -12.67 -4.30 13.49
N GLY A 48 -13.02 -5.06 14.52
CA GLY A 48 -14.41 -5.36 14.87
C GLY A 48 -15.25 -4.13 15.23
N LYS A 49 -14.65 -3.10 15.84
CA LYS A 49 -15.33 -1.83 16.12
C LYS A 49 -15.66 -1.05 14.84
N ILE A 50 -14.86 -1.18 13.79
CA ILE A 50 -15.12 -0.60 12.46
C ILE A 50 -16.18 -1.44 11.73
N GLY A 51 -16.12 -2.77 11.88
CA GLY A 51 -17.03 -3.74 11.31
C GLY A 51 -16.70 -4.09 9.86
N ARG A 52 -16.92 -3.19 8.91
CA ARG A 52 -16.64 -3.42 7.48
C ARG A 52 -16.05 -2.18 6.83
N GLY A 53 -15.09 -2.41 5.93
CA GLY A 53 -14.58 -1.39 5.01
C GLY A 53 -15.23 -1.51 3.63
N ARG A 54 -15.36 -0.41 2.92
CA ARG A 54 -15.84 -0.39 1.53
C ARG A 54 -14.68 -0.68 0.59
N ILE A 55 -14.92 -1.48 -0.43
CA ILE A 55 -13.94 -1.76 -1.48
C ILE A 55 -13.50 -0.46 -2.16
N GLY A 56 -12.20 -0.27 -2.30
CA GLY A 56 -11.59 0.95 -2.82
C GLY A 56 -11.27 2.02 -1.77
N GLU A 57 -11.80 1.90 -0.56
CA GLU A 57 -11.56 2.83 0.54
C GLU A 57 -10.49 2.31 1.52
N ALA A 58 -10.13 3.13 2.49
CA ALA A 58 -9.20 2.78 3.55
C ALA A 58 -9.77 3.13 4.93
N VAL A 59 -9.46 2.30 5.93
CA VAL A 59 -9.79 2.53 7.33
C VAL A 59 -8.53 2.41 8.18
N ILE A 60 -8.52 3.01 9.37
CA ILE A 60 -7.34 3.05 10.23
C ILE A 60 -7.63 2.39 11.57
N THR A 61 -6.64 1.65 12.07
CA THR A 61 -6.58 1.14 13.44
C THR A 61 -5.27 1.54 14.13
N PRO A 62 -5.19 1.50 15.45
CA PRO A 62 -3.90 1.51 16.15
C PRO A 62 -3.03 0.33 15.69
N SER A 63 -1.71 0.46 15.88
CA SER A 63 -0.73 -0.57 15.47
C SER A 63 -0.82 -1.90 16.22
N CYS A 64 -1.41 -1.87 17.41
CA CYS A 64 -1.57 -3.05 18.25
C CYS A 64 -0.25 -3.80 18.50
N GLY A 65 0.82 -3.05 18.81
CA GLY A 65 2.12 -3.60 19.20
C GLY A 65 3.16 -3.70 18.08
N LEU A 66 2.84 -3.27 16.84
CA LEU A 66 3.85 -3.07 15.80
C LEU A 66 4.67 -1.80 16.06
N PRO A 67 5.87 -1.66 15.46
CA PRO A 67 6.72 -0.46 15.63
C PRO A 67 6.05 0.84 15.17
N CYS A 68 5.16 0.78 14.16
CA CYS A 68 4.39 1.94 13.68
C CYS A 68 3.35 2.42 14.71
N LYS A 69 2.74 3.59 14.45
CA LYS A 69 1.63 4.11 15.28
C LYS A 69 0.28 3.57 14.80
N TYR A 70 0.10 3.45 13.49
CA TYR A 70 -1.18 3.09 12.85
C TYR A 70 -1.01 1.99 11.80
N ILE A 71 -2.09 1.23 11.60
CA ILE A 71 -2.27 0.37 10.44
C ILE A 71 -3.39 0.96 9.58
N VAL A 72 -3.09 1.25 8.34
CA VAL A 72 -4.06 1.68 7.32
C VAL A 72 -4.50 0.44 6.55
N HIS A 73 -5.74 0.05 6.66
CA HIS A 73 -6.32 -1.08 5.95
C HIS A 73 -6.91 -0.60 4.62
N ALA A 74 -6.18 -0.79 3.53
CA ALA A 74 -6.66 -0.54 2.17
C ALA A 74 -7.54 -1.70 1.74
N VAL A 75 -8.83 -1.44 1.54
CA VAL A 75 -9.84 -2.48 1.30
C VAL A 75 -9.91 -2.79 -0.18
N GLY A 76 -9.40 -3.94 -0.58
CA GLY A 76 -9.39 -4.43 -1.96
C GLY A 76 -10.43 -5.48 -2.26
N ALA A 77 -10.55 -5.79 -3.55
CA ALA A 77 -11.30 -6.95 -4.07
C ALA A 77 -10.41 -7.76 -5.00
N GLY A 78 -10.77 -9.03 -5.24
CA GLY A 78 -10.04 -9.87 -6.19
C GLY A 78 -10.08 -9.32 -7.62
N TRP A 79 -8.98 -9.48 -8.35
CA TRP A 79 -8.85 -9.04 -9.75
C TRP A 79 -9.40 -10.10 -10.72
N TYR A 80 -10.64 -10.57 -10.46
CA TYR A 80 -11.20 -11.72 -11.17
C TYR A 80 -11.56 -11.46 -12.62
N ALA A 81 -11.84 -10.22 -12.99
CA ALA A 81 -12.30 -9.87 -14.34
C ALA A 81 -11.28 -9.08 -15.15
N GLY A 82 -10.24 -8.55 -14.53
CA GLY A 82 -9.29 -7.65 -15.19
C GLY A 82 -9.94 -6.36 -15.70
N GLY A 83 -9.17 -5.61 -16.48
CA GLY A 83 -9.64 -4.43 -17.19
C GLY A 83 -9.45 -3.11 -16.44
N ARG A 84 -9.77 -2.01 -17.12
CA ARG A 84 -9.53 -0.64 -16.65
C ARG A 84 -10.18 -0.32 -15.31
N GLN A 85 -11.35 -0.87 -15.06
CA GLN A 85 -12.10 -0.60 -13.84
C GLN A 85 -11.42 -1.24 -12.60
N ALA A 86 -10.85 -2.43 -12.76
CA ALA A 86 -10.06 -3.07 -11.71
C ALA A 86 -8.77 -2.27 -11.42
N ASP A 87 -8.11 -1.76 -12.45
CA ASP A 87 -6.91 -0.94 -12.31
C ASP A 87 -7.19 0.35 -11.54
N LEU A 88 -8.30 1.02 -11.85
CA LEU A 88 -8.73 2.22 -11.14
C LEU A 88 -9.04 1.92 -9.68
N LEU A 89 -9.70 0.81 -9.40
CA LEU A 89 -9.99 0.37 -8.03
C LEU A 89 -8.71 0.17 -7.22
N PHE A 90 -7.69 -0.47 -7.80
CA PHE A 90 -6.41 -0.67 -7.12
C PHE A 90 -5.66 0.65 -6.93
N ALA A 91 -5.71 1.55 -7.90
CA ALA A 91 -5.18 2.89 -7.76
C ALA A 91 -5.89 3.66 -6.62
N ASP A 92 -7.21 3.53 -6.51
CA ASP A 92 -8.00 4.14 -5.43
C ASP A 92 -7.62 3.59 -4.06
N CYS A 93 -7.37 2.28 -3.94
CA CYS A 93 -6.88 1.68 -2.69
C CYS A 93 -5.56 2.33 -2.21
N TYR A 94 -4.60 2.53 -3.11
CA TYR A 94 -3.35 3.24 -2.78
C TYR A 94 -3.61 4.70 -2.41
N ARG A 95 -4.39 5.40 -3.22
CA ARG A 95 -4.70 6.83 -3.01
C ARG A 95 -5.39 7.07 -1.67
N HIS A 96 -6.43 6.29 -1.37
CA HIS A 96 -7.17 6.42 -0.12
C HIS A 96 -6.35 5.99 1.10
N ALA A 97 -5.46 4.99 0.96
CA ALA A 97 -4.55 4.62 2.02
C ALA A 97 -3.57 5.77 2.37
N LEU A 98 -2.96 6.40 1.36
CA LEU A 98 -2.08 7.54 1.55
C LEU A 98 -2.83 8.74 2.12
N GLN A 99 -4.03 9.03 1.60
CA GLN A 99 -4.89 10.10 2.10
C GLN A 99 -5.30 9.88 3.56
N ALA A 100 -5.65 8.65 3.93
CA ALA A 100 -5.99 8.31 5.31
C ALA A 100 -4.79 8.54 6.25
N ALA A 101 -3.59 8.09 5.88
CA ALA A 101 -2.37 8.34 6.65
C ALA A 101 -2.09 9.85 6.79
N PHE A 102 -2.26 10.62 5.72
CA PHE A 102 -2.09 12.07 5.73
C PHE A 102 -3.07 12.78 6.69
N LEU A 103 -4.35 12.41 6.65
CA LEU A 103 -5.39 12.95 7.54
C LEU A 103 -5.14 12.62 9.02
N TYR A 104 -4.42 11.53 9.30
CA TYR A 104 -3.94 11.17 10.65
C TYR A 104 -2.59 11.80 11.00
N HIS A 105 -2.16 12.82 10.23
CA HIS A 105 -0.92 13.56 10.44
C HIS A 105 0.35 12.71 10.43
N CYS A 106 0.32 11.57 9.73
CA CYS A 106 1.51 10.75 9.53
C CYS A 106 2.53 11.50 8.66
N LYS A 107 3.78 11.49 9.08
CA LYS A 107 4.92 12.05 8.32
C LYS A 107 5.63 10.98 7.49
N SER A 108 5.43 9.72 7.86
CA SER A 108 6.01 8.58 7.14
C SER A 108 4.99 7.45 7.02
N VAL A 109 4.99 6.77 5.88
CA VAL A 109 4.14 5.61 5.64
C VAL A 109 4.86 4.54 4.84
N ALA A 110 4.78 3.30 5.31
CA ALA A 110 5.26 2.15 4.57
C ALA A 110 4.10 1.47 3.83
N VAL A 111 4.26 1.29 2.53
CA VAL A 111 3.24 0.76 1.62
C VAL A 111 3.78 -0.52 0.99
N PRO A 112 3.05 -1.64 1.02
CA PRO A 112 3.46 -2.87 0.35
C PRO A 112 3.09 -2.84 -1.13
N LEU A 113 3.63 -3.78 -1.91
CA LEU A 113 3.07 -4.07 -3.22
C LEU A 113 1.77 -4.85 -3.04
N MET A 114 0.65 -4.12 -3.02
CA MET A 114 -0.68 -4.69 -2.82
C MET A 114 -1.17 -5.44 -4.07
N PHE A 115 -2.06 -6.40 -3.87
CA PHE A 115 -2.89 -7.06 -4.89
C PHE A 115 -2.15 -7.96 -5.89
N SER A 116 -0.83 -8.08 -5.83
CA SER A 116 -0.04 -8.96 -6.71
C SER A 116 0.06 -10.41 -6.26
N GLY A 117 -0.46 -10.73 -5.07
CA GLY A 117 -0.53 -12.07 -4.51
C GLY A 117 -1.94 -12.67 -4.71
N ASP A 118 -2.69 -12.78 -3.62
CA ASP A 118 -4.00 -13.44 -3.58
C ASP A 118 -5.05 -12.77 -4.47
N PHE A 119 -4.86 -11.50 -4.82
CA PHE A 119 -5.73 -10.74 -5.73
C PHE A 119 -5.39 -10.91 -7.21
N HIS A 120 -4.30 -11.64 -7.54
CA HIS A 120 -3.87 -12.03 -8.88
C HIS A 120 -3.57 -10.90 -9.89
N LEU A 121 -3.33 -9.68 -9.43
CA LEU A 121 -2.88 -8.60 -10.32
C LEU A 121 -1.45 -8.89 -10.83
N PRO A 122 -1.17 -8.85 -12.14
CA PRO A 122 0.19 -9.07 -12.66
C PRO A 122 1.19 -8.10 -12.04
N ARG A 123 2.31 -8.63 -11.52
CA ARG A 123 3.32 -7.85 -10.76
C ARG A 123 3.81 -6.58 -11.48
N PRO A 124 4.18 -6.60 -12.77
CA PRO A 124 4.62 -5.39 -13.44
C PRO A 124 3.55 -4.30 -13.46
N LYS A 125 2.27 -4.69 -13.57
CA LYS A 125 1.14 -3.79 -13.56
C LYS A 125 0.89 -3.23 -12.15
N ALA A 126 0.94 -4.08 -11.12
CA ALA A 126 0.83 -3.66 -9.73
C ALA A 126 1.91 -2.64 -9.37
N ILE A 127 3.15 -2.86 -9.82
CA ILE A 127 4.28 -1.94 -9.60
C ILE A 127 4.02 -0.58 -10.25
N ARG A 128 3.56 -0.55 -11.51
CA ARG A 128 3.22 0.71 -12.19
C ARG A 128 2.12 1.47 -11.47
N ILE A 129 1.01 0.79 -11.16
CA ILE A 129 -0.12 1.43 -10.42
C ILE A 129 0.36 2.02 -9.10
N ALA A 130 1.13 1.26 -8.31
CA ALA A 130 1.68 1.73 -7.05
C ALA A 130 2.58 2.96 -7.25
N GLY A 131 3.53 2.88 -8.18
CA GLY A 131 4.48 3.95 -8.48
C GLY A 131 3.79 5.24 -8.94
N ASP A 132 2.85 5.13 -9.88
CA ASP A 132 2.14 6.28 -10.43
C ASP A 132 1.32 7.00 -9.36
N VAL A 133 0.60 6.26 -8.52
CA VAL A 133 -0.19 6.84 -7.42
C VAL A 133 0.71 7.49 -6.37
N ILE A 134 1.78 6.81 -5.95
CA ILE A 134 2.71 7.34 -4.94
C ILE A 134 3.36 8.62 -5.44
N ARG A 135 3.86 8.66 -6.67
CA ARG A 135 4.48 9.86 -7.25
C ARG A 135 3.50 11.02 -7.38
N ALA A 136 2.27 10.74 -7.82
CA ALA A 136 1.23 11.76 -7.90
C ALA A 136 0.90 12.33 -6.51
N PHE A 137 0.87 11.49 -5.49
CA PHE A 137 0.62 11.90 -4.12
C PHE A 137 1.75 12.75 -3.54
N GLU A 138 3.01 12.37 -3.76
CA GLU A 138 4.20 13.12 -3.31
C GLU A 138 4.26 14.53 -3.90
N LYS A 139 3.86 14.72 -5.16
CA LYS A 139 3.81 16.04 -5.80
C LYS A 139 2.89 17.02 -5.04
N THR A 140 1.84 16.52 -4.44
CA THR A 140 0.85 17.34 -3.69
C THR A 140 1.08 17.34 -2.17
N HIS A 141 1.90 16.41 -1.67
CA HIS A 141 2.18 16.24 -0.23
C HIS A 141 3.69 16.07 0.02
N PRO A 142 4.52 17.08 -0.29
CA PRO A 142 6.00 16.94 -0.29
C PRO A 142 6.60 16.71 1.10
N GLY A 143 5.84 16.86 2.18
CA GLY A 143 6.28 16.64 3.55
C GLY A 143 6.06 15.22 4.09
N MET A 144 5.57 14.28 3.26
CA MET A 144 5.29 12.90 3.64
C MET A 144 6.28 11.93 3.00
N GLU A 145 7.02 11.20 3.81
CA GLU A 145 7.94 10.17 3.34
C GLU A 145 7.17 8.87 3.06
N ILE A 146 7.29 8.35 1.84
CA ILE A 146 6.60 7.14 1.41
C ILE A 146 7.62 6.06 1.05
N PHE A 147 7.52 4.91 1.73
CA PHE A 147 8.39 3.75 1.58
C PHE A 147 7.62 2.63 0.88
N LEU A 148 7.99 2.30 -0.36
CA LEU A 148 7.49 1.10 -1.04
C LEU A 148 8.30 -0.11 -0.55
N VAL A 149 7.67 -0.93 0.29
CA VAL A 149 8.31 -2.07 0.95
C VAL A 149 8.03 -3.36 0.17
N LEU A 150 9.08 -4.05 -0.20
CA LEU A 150 9.05 -5.24 -1.03
C LEU A 150 9.79 -6.37 -0.30
N TYR A 151 9.07 -7.43 0.05
CA TYR A 151 9.63 -8.54 0.82
C TYR A 151 10.57 -9.43 0.00
N ASN A 152 10.29 -9.59 -1.29
CA ASN A 152 11.01 -10.49 -2.17
C ASN A 152 12.03 -9.72 -3.03
N LYS A 153 13.29 -10.17 -3.04
CA LYS A 153 14.40 -9.55 -3.78
C LYS A 153 14.11 -9.41 -5.28
N SER A 154 13.56 -10.44 -5.93
CA SER A 154 13.28 -10.38 -7.37
C SER A 154 12.18 -9.37 -7.69
N ILE A 155 11.20 -9.20 -6.82
CA ILE A 155 10.14 -8.18 -6.97
C ILE A 155 10.71 -6.78 -6.71
N TYR A 156 11.61 -6.64 -5.74
CA TYR A 156 12.32 -5.39 -5.47
C TYR A 156 13.13 -4.93 -6.68
N GLU A 157 13.95 -5.80 -7.25
CA GLU A 157 14.75 -5.51 -8.45
C GLU A 157 13.85 -5.15 -9.65
N MET A 158 12.74 -5.86 -9.81
CA MET A 158 11.73 -5.56 -10.84
C MET A 158 11.11 -4.18 -10.63
N ALA A 159 10.74 -3.81 -9.41
CA ALA A 159 10.12 -2.54 -9.08
C ALA A 159 11.07 -1.37 -9.35
N VAL A 160 12.32 -1.47 -8.89
CA VAL A 160 13.35 -0.46 -9.14
C VAL A 160 13.54 -0.25 -10.65
N LYS A 161 13.66 -1.35 -11.43
CA LYS A 161 13.85 -1.26 -12.89
C LYS A 161 12.65 -0.62 -13.59
N ILE A 162 11.42 -1.05 -13.27
CA ILE A 162 10.20 -0.55 -13.92
C ILE A 162 10.01 0.94 -13.62
N LEU A 163 10.20 1.35 -12.36
CA LEU A 163 9.90 2.72 -11.96
C LEU A 163 11.02 3.70 -12.32
N ALA A 164 12.29 3.26 -12.42
CA ALA A 164 13.36 4.10 -12.98
C ALA A 164 13.11 4.43 -14.45
N GLN A 165 12.68 3.48 -15.26
CA GLN A 165 12.36 3.69 -16.68
C GLN A 165 11.20 4.70 -16.91
N THR A 166 10.30 4.82 -15.94
CA THR A 166 9.18 5.76 -16.04
C THR A 166 9.65 7.21 -15.82
N GLU A 167 10.67 7.42 -14.98
CA GLU A 167 11.26 8.76 -14.74
C GLU A 167 12.02 9.29 -15.97
N GLU A 168 12.74 8.43 -16.66
CA GLU A 168 13.47 8.82 -17.88
C GLU A 168 12.53 9.24 -19.02
N ASN A 169 11.35 8.57 -19.14
CA ASN A 169 10.37 8.89 -20.17
C ASN A 169 9.60 10.19 -19.88
N ASP A 170 9.34 10.54 -18.63
CA ASP A 170 8.70 11.80 -18.24
C ASP A 170 9.61 13.02 -18.50
N HIS A 171 10.91 12.88 -18.26
CA HIS A 171 11.89 13.96 -18.54
C HIS A 171 12.21 14.11 -20.02
N GLY A 172 12.02 13.06 -20.84
CA GLY A 172 12.21 13.11 -22.29
C GLY A 172 11.13 13.89 -23.04
N HIS A 173 9.96 14.11 -22.45
CA HIS A 173 8.86 14.85 -23.10
C HIS A 173 8.82 16.35 -22.76
N GLU A 174 9.52 16.81 -21.73
CA GLU A 174 9.62 18.24 -21.40
C GLU A 174 10.71 18.98 -22.20
N SER A 175 11.58 18.28 -22.92
CA SER A 175 12.70 18.87 -23.66
C SER A 175 12.39 19.23 -25.13
N VAL A 176 11.12 19.11 -25.56
CA VAL A 176 10.68 19.43 -26.92
C VAL A 176 9.45 20.36 -26.86
N ARG A 177 9.68 21.59 -26.39
CA ARG A 177 8.81 22.74 -26.67
C ARG A 177 9.62 24.02 -26.73
#